data_a38a4f6d8bbe35249fb93579a6b07786
#
_entry.id   a38a4f6d8bbe35249fb93579a6b07786
#
_cell.length_a   1.000
_cell.length_b   1.000
_cell.length_c   1.000
_cell.angle_alpha   90.00
_cell.angle_beta   90.00
_cell.angle_gamma   90.00
#
_symmetry.space_group_name_H-M   'P 1'
#
loop_
_entity.id
_entity.type
_entity.pdbx_description
1 polymer ?
#
loop_
_entity_poly.entity_id
_entity_poly.type
_entity_poly.pdbx_seq_one_letter_code
_entity_poly.pdbx_strand_id
1 'polypeptide(L)'
;MVVYYKEEYTGGNNPPDCGSMDGRVGIEAESGEIKQCADCEFNKFGSGKNGAKACKQKRRIYLLREGEALPIILSLPTGSLAEFSKYVMRLLSKGKKTVSVVTKFTLKKAQNSGGINYSQAVFAVDRTLTEEELKNVLPLAEQVKAMATKVTALDEE
;
A
#
# COMPACT_ATOMS: atom_id res chain seq x y z
N MET A 1 -3.53 -3.30 -3.50
CA MET A 1 -3.51 -2.64 -4.82
C MET A 1 -2.36 -3.19 -5.65
N VAL A 2 -2.59 -3.44 -6.91
CA VAL A 2 -1.59 -3.87 -7.90
C VAL A 2 -1.65 -2.89 -9.07
N VAL A 3 -0.50 -2.51 -9.62
CA VAL A 3 -0.43 -1.61 -10.77
C VAL A 3 0.57 -2.13 -11.80
N TYR A 4 0.25 -1.90 -13.06
CA TYR A 4 1.10 -2.21 -14.20
C TYR A 4 1.32 -0.98 -15.05
N TYR A 5 2.55 -0.80 -15.53
CA TYR A 5 2.94 0.23 -16.48
C TYR A 5 3.67 -0.45 -17.65
N LYS A 6 3.22 -0.22 -18.89
CA LYS A 6 3.87 -0.73 -20.13
C LYS A 6 5.28 -0.16 -20.25
N GLU A 7 5.40 1.14 -20.00
CA GLU A 7 6.68 1.84 -19.97
C GLU A 7 7.26 1.94 -18.56
N GLU A 8 8.53 2.27 -18.45
CA GLU A 8 9.18 2.47 -17.17
C GLU A 8 8.57 3.71 -16.47
N TYR A 9 8.02 3.50 -15.28
CA TYR A 9 7.49 4.60 -14.49
C TYR A 9 8.64 5.53 -14.03
N THR A 10 8.68 6.73 -14.60
CA THR A 10 9.69 7.75 -14.31
C THR A 10 9.28 8.75 -13.23
N GLY A 11 8.12 8.55 -12.62
CA GLY A 11 7.52 9.47 -11.66
C GLY A 11 6.41 10.33 -12.27
N GLY A 12 5.80 11.18 -11.46
CA GLY A 12 4.70 12.07 -11.88
C GLY A 12 3.31 11.46 -11.65
N ASN A 13 2.31 12.06 -12.29
CA ASN A 13 0.88 11.72 -12.12
C ASN A 13 0.34 10.79 -13.21
N ASN A 14 1.20 10.11 -13.97
CA ASN A 14 0.74 9.19 -15.01
C ASN A 14 -0.04 8.03 -14.36
N PRO A 15 -1.29 7.78 -14.78
CA PRO A 15 -2.06 6.64 -14.31
C PRO A 15 -1.40 5.34 -14.80
N PRO A 16 -1.58 4.24 -14.07
CA PRO A 16 -1.13 2.94 -14.54
C PRO A 16 -1.93 2.49 -15.77
N ASP A 17 -1.29 1.72 -16.66
CA ASP A 17 -1.97 1.11 -17.82
C ASP A 17 -2.97 0.02 -17.41
N CYS A 18 -2.72 -0.64 -16.28
CA CYS A 18 -3.68 -1.51 -15.62
C CYS A 18 -3.59 -1.34 -14.10
N GLY A 19 -4.72 -1.23 -13.44
CA GLY A 19 -4.83 -1.07 -11.99
C GLY A 19 -5.81 -2.03 -11.36
N SER A 20 -5.46 -2.53 -10.17
CA SER A 20 -6.34 -3.32 -9.32
C SER A 20 -6.29 -2.78 -7.89
N MET A 21 -7.45 -2.48 -7.32
CA MET A 21 -7.54 -1.95 -5.96
C MET A 21 -7.39 -3.05 -4.91
N ASP A 22 -7.91 -4.23 -5.18
CA ASP A 22 -7.91 -5.38 -4.26
C ASP A 22 -6.80 -6.41 -4.57
N GLY A 23 -6.20 -6.36 -5.77
CA GLY A 23 -5.23 -7.33 -6.25
C GLY A 23 -5.85 -8.60 -6.84
N ARG A 24 -7.16 -8.61 -7.07
CA ARG A 24 -7.91 -9.74 -7.66
C ARG A 24 -8.35 -9.44 -9.07
N VAL A 25 -9.00 -8.30 -9.25
CA VAL A 25 -9.52 -7.84 -10.53
C VAL A 25 -8.81 -6.56 -10.93
N GLY A 26 -8.23 -6.54 -12.13
CA GLY A 26 -7.58 -5.37 -12.72
C GLY A 26 -8.39 -4.82 -13.88
N ILE A 27 -8.34 -3.52 -14.05
CA ILE A 27 -8.97 -2.81 -15.17
C ILE A 27 -7.87 -2.17 -16.00
N GLU A 28 -7.83 -2.47 -17.29
CA GLU A 28 -6.93 -1.82 -18.23
C GLU A 28 -7.44 -0.42 -18.59
N ALA A 29 -6.59 0.59 -18.43
CA ALA A 29 -7.03 1.99 -18.53
C ALA A 29 -7.47 2.40 -19.95
N GLU A 30 -6.85 1.84 -20.99
CA GLU A 30 -7.13 2.20 -22.38
C GLU A 30 -8.38 1.52 -22.92
N SER A 31 -8.53 0.21 -22.71
CA SER A 31 -9.63 -0.62 -23.24
C SER A 31 -10.81 -0.76 -22.29
N GLY A 32 -10.62 -0.55 -20.99
CA GLY A 32 -11.60 -0.90 -19.95
C GLY A 32 -11.73 -2.41 -19.73
N GLU A 33 -10.82 -3.22 -20.32
CA GLU A 33 -10.86 -4.68 -20.18
C GLU A 33 -10.62 -5.10 -18.74
N ILE A 34 -11.49 -5.99 -18.26
CA ILE A 34 -11.38 -6.58 -16.92
C ILE A 34 -10.52 -7.83 -16.98
N LYS A 35 -9.46 -7.89 -16.15
CA LYS A 35 -8.52 -9.00 -16.10
C LYS A 35 -8.44 -9.61 -14.70
N GLN A 36 -8.45 -10.93 -14.61
CA GLN A 36 -8.17 -11.61 -13.34
C GLN A 36 -6.68 -11.56 -13.04
N CYS A 37 -6.30 -10.91 -11.93
CA CYS A 37 -4.90 -10.73 -11.55
C CYS A 37 -4.17 -12.05 -11.28
N ALA A 38 -4.89 -13.10 -10.85
CA ALA A 38 -4.32 -14.40 -10.57
C ALA A 38 -3.76 -15.07 -11.84
N ASP A 39 -4.45 -14.93 -12.96
CA ASP A 39 -4.11 -15.57 -14.23
C ASP A 39 -3.30 -14.67 -15.16
N CYS A 40 -3.20 -13.38 -14.83
CA CYS A 40 -2.55 -12.38 -15.66
C CYS A 40 -1.05 -12.67 -15.82
N GLU A 41 -0.58 -12.68 -17.08
CA GLU A 41 0.83 -12.90 -17.42
C GLU A 41 1.77 -11.87 -16.77
N PHE A 42 1.36 -10.61 -16.67
CA PHE A 42 2.15 -9.53 -16.04
C PHE A 42 2.28 -9.67 -14.51
N ASN A 43 1.44 -10.49 -13.88
CA ASN A 43 1.50 -10.78 -12.46
C ASN A 43 2.32 -12.05 -12.12
N LYS A 44 3.00 -12.62 -13.09
CA LYS A 44 3.88 -13.80 -12.90
C LYS A 44 5.33 -13.36 -12.74
N PHE A 45 6.10 -14.11 -11.95
CA PHE A 45 7.55 -13.90 -11.88
C PHE A 45 8.18 -14.16 -13.26
N GLY A 46 9.16 -13.34 -13.63
CA GLY A 46 9.78 -13.38 -14.94
C GLY A 46 9.12 -12.49 -15.99
N SER A 47 7.94 -11.95 -15.75
CA SER A 47 7.25 -11.05 -16.67
C SER A 47 7.85 -9.62 -16.71
N GLY A 48 8.61 -9.24 -15.70
CA GLY A 48 9.26 -7.95 -15.59
C GLY A 48 10.78 -8.03 -15.64
N LYS A 49 11.43 -6.89 -15.50
CA LYS A 49 12.89 -6.77 -15.50
C LYS A 49 13.50 -7.60 -14.36
N ASN A 50 14.67 -8.22 -14.64
CA ASN A 50 15.45 -9.00 -13.66
C ASN A 50 14.68 -10.14 -12.97
N GLY A 51 13.77 -10.80 -13.68
CA GLY A 51 12.98 -11.92 -13.16
C GLY A 51 11.86 -11.50 -12.20
N ALA A 52 11.64 -10.23 -11.99
CA ALA A 52 10.54 -9.73 -11.17
C ALA A 52 9.19 -9.83 -11.92
N LYS A 53 8.10 -9.53 -11.20
CA LYS A 53 6.79 -9.32 -11.84
C LYS A 53 6.74 -7.94 -12.49
N ALA A 54 6.12 -7.84 -13.68
CA ALA A 54 5.83 -6.55 -14.31
C ALA A 54 4.82 -5.76 -13.48
N CYS A 55 3.77 -6.41 -12.99
CA CYS A 55 2.85 -5.83 -12.01
C CYS A 55 3.54 -5.58 -10.67
N LYS A 56 3.33 -4.38 -10.11
CA LYS A 56 3.91 -3.97 -8.83
C LYS A 56 2.84 -3.91 -7.75
N GLN A 57 3.07 -4.64 -6.67
CA GLN A 57 2.23 -4.54 -5.48
C GLN A 57 2.54 -3.25 -4.73
N LYS A 58 1.48 -2.53 -4.34
CA LYS A 58 1.55 -1.35 -3.47
C LYS A 58 0.52 -1.52 -2.34
N ARG A 59 0.74 -0.86 -1.22
CA ARG A 59 -0.23 -0.79 -0.13
C ARG A 59 -0.56 0.66 0.17
N ARG A 60 -1.85 1.00 0.13
CA ARG A 60 -2.33 2.29 0.62
C ARG A 60 -2.43 2.24 2.14
N ILE A 61 -1.87 3.22 2.79
CA ILE A 61 -1.94 3.43 4.23
C ILE A 61 -2.54 4.81 4.44
N TYR A 62 -3.58 4.90 5.25
CA TYR A 62 -4.17 6.15 5.65
C TYR A 62 -3.50 6.60 6.94
N LEU A 63 -2.94 7.79 6.94
CA LEU A 63 -2.18 8.35 8.04
C LEU A 63 -2.84 9.64 8.52
N LEU A 64 -3.19 9.68 9.80
CA LEU A 64 -3.56 10.93 10.45
C LEU A 64 -2.32 11.51 11.11
N ARG A 65 -1.94 12.72 10.72
CA ARG A 65 -0.82 13.45 11.33
C ARG A 65 -1.33 14.32 12.49
N GLU A 66 -0.46 14.56 13.43
CA GLU A 66 -0.78 15.44 14.56
C GLU A 66 -1.20 16.84 14.05
N GLY A 67 -2.28 17.38 14.62
CA GLY A 67 -2.84 18.66 14.23
C GLY A 67 -3.65 18.68 12.92
N GLU A 68 -3.80 17.54 12.23
CA GLU A 68 -4.60 17.44 11.01
C GLU A 68 -5.94 16.77 11.26
N ALA A 69 -6.99 17.32 10.64
CA ALA A 69 -8.35 16.79 10.73
C ALA A 69 -8.63 15.67 9.71
N LEU A 70 -7.87 15.63 8.61
CA LEU A 70 -8.06 14.67 7.52
C LEU A 70 -6.83 13.80 7.34
N PRO A 71 -7.03 12.48 7.08
CA PRO A 71 -5.92 11.59 6.80
C PRO A 71 -5.31 11.84 5.42
N ILE A 72 -4.00 11.64 5.33
CA ILE A 72 -3.29 11.56 4.06
C ILE A 72 -3.14 10.11 3.63
N ILE A 73 -2.98 9.88 2.32
CA ILE A 73 -2.74 8.56 1.75
C ILE A 73 -1.25 8.40 1.43
N LEU A 74 -0.63 7.40 2.04
CA LEU A 74 0.71 6.95 1.68
C LEU A 74 0.62 5.68 0.84
N SER A 75 1.08 5.74 -0.41
CA SER A 75 1.25 4.55 -1.25
C SER A 75 2.61 3.91 -1.00
N LEU A 76 2.62 2.83 -0.22
CA LEU A 76 3.84 2.11 0.13
C LEU A 76 4.30 1.23 -1.04
N PRO A 77 5.53 1.40 -1.56
CA PRO A 77 6.05 0.62 -2.68
C PRO A 77 6.41 -0.81 -2.27
N THR A 78 6.51 -1.69 -3.26
CA THR A 78 6.82 -3.13 -3.10
C THR A 78 8.02 -3.38 -2.20
N GLY A 79 9.11 -2.63 -2.34
CA GLY A 79 10.33 -2.81 -1.55
C GLY A 79 10.18 -2.57 -0.04
N SER A 80 9.10 -1.91 0.38
CA SER A 80 8.82 -1.62 1.80
C SER A 80 7.69 -2.47 2.39
N LEU A 81 7.00 -3.31 1.58
CA LEU A 81 5.85 -4.09 2.04
C LEU A 81 6.24 -5.13 3.10
N ALA A 82 7.38 -5.79 2.95
CA ALA A 82 7.85 -6.79 3.91
C ALA A 82 8.12 -6.16 5.28
N GLU A 83 8.76 -4.99 5.33
CA GLU A 83 9.03 -4.28 6.57
C GLU A 83 7.73 -3.82 7.25
N PHE A 84 6.75 -3.36 6.48
CA PHE A 84 5.43 -3.02 7.01
C PHE A 84 4.71 -4.23 7.57
N SER A 85 4.73 -5.35 6.86
CA SER A 85 4.11 -6.61 7.32
C SER A 85 4.75 -7.10 8.64
N LYS A 86 6.08 -7.07 8.75
CA LYS A 86 6.80 -7.39 9.99
C LYS A 86 6.41 -6.46 11.13
N TYR A 87 6.26 -5.16 10.84
CA TYR A 87 5.81 -4.18 11.83
C TYR A 87 4.41 -4.50 12.37
N VAL A 88 3.44 -4.74 11.47
CA VAL A 88 2.07 -5.09 11.83
C VAL A 88 2.04 -6.38 12.67
N MET A 89 2.79 -7.41 12.27
CA MET A 89 2.87 -8.67 13.02
C MET A 89 3.43 -8.46 14.44
N ARG A 90 4.45 -7.61 14.60
CA ARG A 90 4.98 -7.26 15.93
C ARG A 90 3.96 -6.51 16.80
N LEU A 91 3.10 -5.66 16.20
CA LEU A 91 2.02 -5.03 16.94
C LEU A 91 0.99 -6.05 17.40
N LEU A 92 0.54 -6.93 16.49
CA LEU A 92 -0.46 -7.95 16.76
C LEU A 92 0.01 -8.93 17.84
N SER A 93 1.28 -9.35 17.82
CA SER A 93 1.86 -10.22 18.86
C SER A 93 1.85 -9.58 20.25
N LYS A 94 1.76 -8.25 20.34
CA LYS A 94 1.62 -7.49 21.59
C LYS A 94 0.17 -7.08 21.89
N GLY A 95 -0.81 -7.64 21.18
CA GLY A 95 -2.22 -7.30 21.32
C GLY A 95 -2.58 -5.87 20.85
N LYS A 96 -1.72 -5.22 20.07
CA LYS A 96 -1.91 -3.85 19.59
C LYS A 96 -2.34 -3.83 18.12
N LYS A 97 -3.11 -2.82 17.74
CA LYS A 97 -3.48 -2.52 16.34
C LYS A 97 -2.75 -1.27 15.87
N THR A 98 -2.58 -1.12 14.56
CA THR A 98 -1.96 0.09 13.97
C THR A 98 -2.67 1.38 14.36
N VAL A 99 -3.99 1.34 14.50
CA VAL A 99 -4.82 2.48 14.93
C VAL A 99 -4.62 2.88 16.40
N SER A 100 -4.03 2.01 17.22
CA SER A 100 -3.84 2.27 18.66
C SER A 100 -2.46 2.83 19.02
N VAL A 101 -1.63 3.09 18.04
CA VAL A 101 -0.26 3.56 18.25
C VAL A 101 0.09 4.72 17.34
N VAL A 102 0.98 5.59 17.80
CA VAL A 102 1.69 6.52 16.94
C VAL A 102 2.87 5.78 16.31
N THR A 103 2.92 5.79 14.98
CA THR A 103 3.95 5.12 14.21
C THR A 103 4.99 6.13 13.71
N LYS A 104 6.24 5.90 14.05
CA LYS A 104 7.38 6.64 13.50
C LYS A 104 7.81 6.01 12.19
N PHE A 105 7.92 6.83 11.14
CA PHE A 105 8.40 6.46 9.82
C PHE A 105 9.81 7.00 9.63
N THR A 106 10.72 6.14 9.20
CA THR A 106 12.08 6.53 8.80
C THR A 106 12.44 5.83 7.51
N LEU A 107 13.53 6.26 6.88
CA LEU A 107 14.06 5.64 5.68
C LEU A 107 15.45 5.07 5.95
N LYS A 108 15.72 3.93 5.35
CA LYS A 108 17.07 3.36 5.26
C LYS A 108 17.44 3.07 3.81
N LYS A 109 18.72 3.15 3.49
CA LYS A 109 19.24 2.68 2.19
C LYS A 109 19.16 1.16 2.16
N ALA A 110 18.61 0.62 1.07
CA ALA A 110 18.56 -0.81 0.79
C ALA A 110 18.98 -1.05 -0.66
N GLN A 111 19.29 -2.30 -0.99
CA GLN A 111 19.65 -2.72 -2.33
C GLN A 111 18.83 -3.93 -2.71
N ASN A 112 18.32 -3.96 -3.95
CA ASN A 112 17.60 -5.12 -4.46
C ASN A 112 18.58 -6.18 -5.00
N SER A 113 18.05 -7.34 -5.40
CA SER A 113 18.84 -8.44 -5.95
C SER A 113 19.58 -8.08 -7.26
N GLY A 114 19.13 -7.03 -7.96
CA GLY A 114 19.78 -6.51 -9.16
C GLY A 114 20.83 -5.43 -8.88
N GLY A 115 21.21 -5.19 -7.62
CA GLY A 115 22.21 -4.20 -7.23
C GLY A 115 21.71 -2.75 -7.21
N ILE A 116 20.42 -2.49 -7.43
CA ILE A 116 19.86 -1.14 -7.47
C ILE A 116 19.57 -0.67 -6.03
N ASN A 117 20.15 0.49 -5.69
CA ASN A 117 19.88 1.14 -4.40
C ASN A 117 18.52 1.82 -4.39
N TYR A 118 17.79 1.71 -3.27
CA TYR A 118 16.52 2.38 -3.05
C TYR A 118 16.32 2.77 -1.58
N SER A 119 15.39 3.68 -1.33
CA SER A 119 14.98 4.05 0.03
C SER A 119 13.87 3.11 0.50
N GLN A 120 14.13 2.37 1.56
CA GLN A 120 13.17 1.46 2.18
C GLN A 120 12.59 2.09 3.43
N ALA A 121 11.26 2.08 3.55
CA ALA A 121 10.57 2.56 4.74
C ALA A 121 10.79 1.61 5.92
N VAL A 122 11.01 2.20 7.10
CA VAL A 122 11.14 1.51 8.38
C VAL A 122 10.08 2.05 9.33
N PHE A 123 9.45 1.16 10.08
CA PHE A 123 8.32 1.46 10.95
C PHE A 123 8.64 1.09 12.39
N ALA A 124 8.43 2.01 13.31
CA ALA A 124 8.58 1.80 14.74
C ALA A 124 7.40 2.40 15.49
N VAL A 125 7.07 1.83 16.64
CA VAL A 125 6.13 2.46 17.57
C VAL A 125 6.85 3.61 18.25
N ASP A 126 6.30 4.80 18.17
CA ASP A 126 6.73 5.95 18.94
C ASP A 126 6.10 5.87 20.34
N ARG A 127 4.77 5.86 20.39
CA ARG A 127 3.99 5.69 21.61
C ARG A 127 2.65 5.02 21.36
N THR A 128 2.02 4.55 22.42
CA THR A 128 0.61 4.12 22.38
C THR A 128 -0.30 5.34 22.58
N LEU A 129 -1.42 5.38 21.87
CA LEU A 129 -2.45 6.41 22.09
C LEU A 129 -3.08 6.28 23.48
N THR A 130 -3.45 7.40 24.08
CA THR A 130 -4.27 7.45 25.28
C THR A 130 -5.71 7.01 24.95
N GLU A 131 -6.50 6.69 25.96
CA GLU A 131 -7.91 6.33 25.75
C GLU A 131 -8.72 7.45 25.10
N GLU A 132 -8.43 8.71 25.44
CA GLU A 132 -9.07 9.89 24.87
C GLU A 132 -8.72 10.06 23.38
N GLU A 133 -7.43 9.97 23.04
CA GLU A 133 -6.98 10.02 21.65
C GLU A 133 -7.60 8.88 20.84
N LEU A 134 -7.64 7.68 21.40
CA LEU A 134 -8.21 6.51 20.73
C LEU A 134 -9.70 6.67 20.45
N LYS A 135 -10.48 7.24 21.39
CA LYS A 135 -11.91 7.56 21.19
C LYS A 135 -12.12 8.53 20.02
N ASN A 136 -11.21 9.46 19.80
CA ASN A 136 -11.29 10.42 18.69
C ASN A 136 -10.86 9.80 17.35
N VAL A 137 -9.86 8.92 17.35
CA VAL A 137 -9.30 8.33 16.13
C VAL A 137 -10.14 7.16 15.59
N LEU A 138 -10.74 6.34 16.47
CA LEU A 138 -11.50 5.15 16.06
C LEU A 138 -12.66 5.46 15.10
N PRO A 139 -13.53 6.46 15.33
CA PRO A 139 -14.61 6.77 14.41
C PRO A 139 -14.10 7.17 13.03
N LEU A 140 -13.02 7.94 12.96
CA LEU A 140 -12.40 8.33 11.71
C LEU A 140 -11.81 7.12 10.97
N ALA A 141 -11.15 6.22 11.69
CA ALA A 141 -10.60 4.99 11.10
C ALA A 141 -11.71 4.09 10.50
N GLU A 142 -12.86 3.98 11.17
CA GLU A 142 -14.00 3.21 10.65
C GLU A 142 -14.63 3.88 9.42
N GLN A 143 -14.74 5.21 9.39
CA GLN A 143 -15.20 5.94 8.21
C GLN A 143 -14.27 5.73 7.01
N VAL A 144 -12.96 5.87 7.20
CA VAL A 144 -11.95 5.65 6.15
C VAL A 144 -12.02 4.21 5.63
N LYS A 145 -12.16 3.24 6.53
CA LYS A 145 -12.31 1.83 6.15
C LYS A 145 -13.56 1.57 5.32
N ALA A 146 -14.69 2.15 5.72
CA ALA A 146 -15.95 2.04 4.97
C ALA A 146 -15.85 2.68 3.58
N MET A 147 -15.19 3.83 3.47
CA MET A 147 -14.96 4.50 2.17
C MET A 147 -14.04 3.67 1.27
N ALA A 148 -12.94 3.16 1.81
CA ALA A 148 -12.00 2.32 1.05
C ALA A 148 -12.66 1.04 0.52
N THR A 149 -13.57 0.44 1.29
CA THR A 149 -14.33 -0.75 0.88
C THR A 149 -15.34 -0.43 -0.23
N LYS A 150 -16.01 0.74 -0.16
CA LYS A 150 -16.96 1.16 -1.21
C LYS A 150 -16.29 1.42 -2.56
N VAL A 151 -15.10 2.04 -2.55
CA VAL A 151 -14.33 2.26 -3.79
C VAL A 151 -13.99 0.93 -4.45
N THR A 152 -13.65 -0.09 -3.68
CA THR A 152 -13.38 -1.43 -4.21
C THR A 152 -14.63 -2.09 -4.81
N ALA A 153 -15.81 -1.85 -4.23
CA ALA A 153 -17.08 -2.42 -4.70
C ALA A 153 -17.63 -1.75 -5.98
N LEU A 154 -17.32 -0.46 -6.20
CA LEU A 154 -17.72 0.25 -7.42
C LEU A 154 -16.92 -0.22 -8.66
N ASP A 155 -15.78 -0.86 -8.46
CA ASP A 155 -14.97 -1.45 -9.53
C ASP A 155 -15.48 -2.87 -9.93
N GLU A 156 -16.54 -3.39 -9.28
CA GLU A 156 -17.15 -4.72 -9.54
C GLU A 156 -18.50 -4.66 -10.29
N GLU A 157 -19.06 -3.47 -10.56
CA GLU A 157 -20.26 -3.27 -11.39
C GLU A 157 -19.90 -2.82 -12.82
#